data_8450f8f5f6215a59ffe76b559449e3f3
#
_entry.id   8450f8f5f6215a59ffe76b559449e3f3
#
_cell.length_a   1.000
_cell.length_b   1.000
_cell.length_c   1.000
_cell.angle_alpha   90.00
_cell.angle_beta   90.00
_cell.angle_gamma   90.00
#
_symmetry.space_group_name_H-M   'P 1'
#
loop_
_entity.id
_entity.type
_entity.pdbx_description
1 polymer ?
#
loop_
_entity_poly.entity_id
_entity_poly.type
_entity_poly.pdbx_seq_one_letter_code
_entity_poly.pdbx_strand_id
1 'polypeptide(L)'
;MIRRPPRSTQGVSSAASDVYKRQVIYKAIDAKVDLLIVHHGIFWEGAQKIDGALYKKIKASIDSGMAIYSSHIPLDVHSKFGNNTLMAKAIGLKGGKPFLEWKGLKIGLQFEYKIKRKQLIKQIENSINGKVHLAPGGKETIKRIGIITGGAGSEVKAAAKEGIDTFITGEGAHHTFTLAEELGVNLIYAGHYLSETFGVKKIAAHIGEKFKIKNTFIDHPTGL
;
A
#
# COMPACT_ATOMS: atom_id res chain seq x y z
N MET A 1 8.54 -16.87 36.71
CA MET A 1 8.50 -16.44 35.28
C MET A 1 8.96 -17.63 34.44
N ILE A 2 8.04 -18.38 33.80
CA ILE A 2 8.39 -19.54 32.97
C ILE A 2 8.84 -18.99 31.62
N ARG A 3 10.15 -19.01 31.36
CA ARG A 3 10.68 -18.74 30.02
C ARG A 3 10.19 -19.85 29.09
N ARG A 4 9.38 -19.50 28.06
CA ARG A 4 9.12 -20.45 26.98
C ARG A 4 10.46 -20.84 26.35
N PRO A 5 10.69 -22.11 26.01
CA PRO A 5 11.90 -22.50 25.31
C PRO A 5 11.98 -21.73 23.98
N PRO A 6 13.18 -21.40 23.48
CA PRO A 6 13.33 -20.79 22.16
C PRO A 6 12.65 -21.70 21.14
N ARG A 7 11.69 -21.15 20.38
CA ARG A 7 11.09 -21.88 19.26
C ARG A 7 12.22 -22.21 18.29
N SER A 8 12.34 -23.49 17.93
CA SER A 8 13.26 -23.88 16.86
C SER A 8 12.85 -23.14 15.59
N THR A 9 13.79 -22.76 14.73
CA THR A 9 13.55 -22.16 13.43
C THR A 9 12.77 -23.08 12.48
N GLN A 10 12.61 -24.35 12.83
CA GLN A 10 11.74 -25.30 12.15
C GLN A 10 10.29 -25.01 12.54
N GLY A 11 9.51 -24.51 11.57
CA GLY A 11 8.10 -24.24 11.73
C GLY A 11 7.72 -22.76 11.91
N VAL A 12 8.68 -21.82 11.89
CA VAL A 12 8.37 -20.37 11.86
C VAL A 12 7.68 -20.03 10.54
N SER A 13 6.62 -19.24 10.63
CA SER A 13 5.86 -18.78 9.47
C SER A 13 5.57 -17.29 9.54
N SER A 14 5.41 -16.66 8.38
CA SER A 14 5.01 -15.26 8.27
C SER A 14 3.78 -15.11 7.39
N ALA A 15 3.00 -14.07 7.66
CA ALA A 15 1.93 -13.62 6.79
C ALA A 15 2.06 -12.12 6.53
N ALA A 16 1.48 -11.67 5.40
CA ALA A 16 1.37 -10.27 5.06
C ALA A 16 -0.10 -9.90 4.86
N SER A 17 -0.44 -8.66 5.19
CA SER A 17 -1.73 -8.04 4.87
C SER A 17 -1.54 -6.53 4.83
N ASP A 18 -2.44 -5.80 4.18
CA ASP A 18 -2.39 -4.34 4.18
C ASP A 18 -2.70 -3.76 5.57
N VAL A 19 -3.73 -4.25 6.24
CA VAL A 19 -4.24 -3.68 7.50
C VAL A 19 -4.27 -4.66 8.66
N TYR A 20 -4.07 -4.13 9.88
CA TYR A 20 -4.18 -4.86 11.16
C TYR A 20 -5.64 -5.05 11.64
N LYS A 21 -6.62 -5.22 10.77
CA LYS A 21 -8.01 -5.44 11.18
C LYS A 21 -8.13 -6.69 12.07
N ARG A 22 -9.12 -6.69 12.97
CA ARG A 22 -9.38 -7.83 13.85
C ARG A 22 -9.48 -9.15 13.08
N GLN A 23 -10.17 -9.13 11.95
CA GLN A 23 -10.35 -10.28 11.07
C GLN A 23 -9.03 -10.81 10.51
N VAL A 24 -8.10 -9.93 10.13
CA VAL A 24 -6.75 -10.32 9.66
C VAL A 24 -5.94 -10.95 10.79
N ILE A 25 -5.99 -10.37 12.00
CA ILE A 25 -5.31 -10.93 13.18
C ILE A 25 -5.82 -12.34 13.48
N TYR A 26 -7.15 -12.55 13.52
CA TYR A 26 -7.71 -13.88 13.76
C TYR A 26 -7.38 -14.87 12.65
N LYS A 27 -7.48 -14.49 11.37
CA LYS A 27 -7.03 -15.34 10.26
C LYS A 27 -5.55 -15.72 10.38
N ALA A 28 -4.68 -14.81 10.82
CA ALA A 28 -3.25 -15.09 11.04
C ALA A 28 -3.04 -16.06 12.22
N ILE A 29 -3.79 -15.89 13.31
CA ILE A 29 -3.76 -16.82 14.47
C ILE A 29 -4.24 -18.20 14.06
N ASP A 30 -5.35 -18.32 13.33
CA ASP A 30 -5.89 -19.60 12.83
C ASP A 30 -4.89 -20.30 11.89
N ALA A 31 -4.18 -19.51 11.08
CA ALA A 31 -3.09 -20.00 10.22
C ALA A 31 -1.78 -20.28 10.99
N LYS A 32 -1.75 -20.11 12.33
CA LYS A 32 -0.59 -20.32 13.20
C LYS A 32 0.64 -19.50 12.77
N VAL A 33 0.41 -18.26 12.35
CA VAL A 33 1.46 -17.35 11.91
C VAL A 33 2.23 -16.81 13.11
N ASP A 34 3.56 -16.80 13.03
CA ASP A 34 4.44 -16.27 14.08
C ASP A 34 4.73 -14.77 13.89
N LEU A 35 4.74 -14.29 12.63
CA LEU A 35 5.00 -12.90 12.26
C LEU A 35 3.95 -12.41 11.26
N LEU A 36 3.14 -11.44 11.64
CA LEU A 36 2.24 -10.72 10.76
C LEU A 36 2.87 -9.39 10.32
N ILE A 37 3.05 -9.21 9.02
CA ILE A 37 3.60 -7.98 8.40
C ILE A 37 2.44 -7.19 7.82
N VAL A 38 2.28 -5.94 8.25
CA VAL A 38 1.20 -5.06 7.78
C VAL A 38 1.73 -3.70 7.33
N HIS A 39 1.02 -3.08 6.41
CA HIS A 39 1.29 -1.69 6.02
C HIS A 39 0.78 -0.75 7.11
N HIS A 40 -0.49 -0.77 7.43
CA HIS A 40 -1.09 -0.02 8.52
C HIS A 40 -0.98 -0.78 9.85
N GLY A 41 -0.15 -0.28 10.76
CA GLY A 41 0.10 -0.88 12.06
C GLY A 41 -0.93 -0.51 13.12
N ILE A 42 -0.90 -1.19 14.27
CA ILE A 42 -1.86 -1.00 15.38
C ILE A 42 -1.87 0.43 15.90
N PHE A 43 -0.73 1.12 15.84
CA PHE A 43 -0.54 2.48 16.36
C PHE A 43 -0.22 3.51 15.28
N TRP A 44 -0.73 3.32 14.05
CA TRP A 44 -0.46 4.25 12.94
C TRP A 44 -1.00 5.67 13.20
N GLU A 45 -2.08 5.81 13.98
CA GLU A 45 -2.63 7.10 14.45
C GLU A 45 -1.91 7.66 15.69
N GLY A 46 -0.86 7.00 16.17
CA GLY A 46 -0.16 7.34 17.39
C GLY A 46 -0.63 6.58 18.64
N ALA A 47 -0.22 7.02 19.81
CA ALA A 47 -0.60 6.39 21.06
C ALA A 47 -2.09 6.58 21.35
N GLN A 48 -2.77 5.50 21.68
CA GLN A 48 -4.21 5.45 21.96
C GLN A 48 -4.46 4.72 23.27
N LYS A 49 -5.61 5.00 23.89
CA LYS A 49 -6.07 4.22 25.05
C LYS A 49 -6.30 2.77 24.66
N ILE A 50 -5.69 1.84 25.39
CA ILE A 50 -5.80 0.40 25.11
C ILE A 50 -7.05 -0.16 25.77
N ASP A 51 -8.22 0.04 25.13
CA ASP A 51 -9.50 -0.52 25.55
C ASP A 51 -10.29 -1.07 24.34
N GLY A 52 -11.49 -1.54 24.57
CA GLY A 52 -12.46 -1.95 23.55
C GLY A 52 -11.88 -2.84 22.45
N ALA A 53 -11.95 -2.39 21.20
CA ALA A 53 -11.48 -3.13 20.02
C ALA A 53 -9.95 -3.22 19.97
N LEU A 54 -9.23 -2.17 20.38
CA LEU A 54 -7.77 -2.15 20.40
C LEU A 54 -7.24 -3.15 21.41
N TYR A 55 -7.77 -3.17 22.65
CA TYR A 55 -7.42 -4.16 23.65
C TYR A 55 -7.58 -5.60 23.15
N LYS A 56 -8.74 -5.89 22.52
CA LYS A 56 -9.02 -7.23 21.98
C LYS A 56 -7.98 -7.68 20.93
N LYS A 57 -7.56 -6.77 20.05
CA LYS A 57 -6.55 -7.04 19.01
C LYS A 57 -5.18 -7.32 19.64
N ILE A 58 -4.74 -6.47 20.55
CA ILE A 58 -3.45 -6.60 21.25
C ILE A 58 -3.43 -7.89 22.07
N LYS A 59 -4.48 -8.13 22.86
CA LYS A 59 -4.59 -9.33 23.68
C LYS A 59 -4.51 -10.60 22.83
N ALA A 60 -5.28 -10.71 21.76
CA ALA A 60 -5.27 -11.87 20.88
C ALA A 60 -3.87 -12.13 20.28
N SER A 61 -3.16 -11.09 19.87
CA SER A 61 -1.81 -11.20 19.34
C SER A 61 -0.81 -11.68 20.40
N ILE A 62 -0.89 -11.15 21.63
CA ILE A 62 -0.03 -11.53 22.74
C ILE A 62 -0.31 -12.97 23.16
N ASP A 63 -1.59 -13.34 23.36
CA ASP A 63 -1.99 -14.69 23.79
C ASP A 63 -1.56 -15.76 22.78
N SER A 64 -1.60 -15.46 21.47
CA SER A 64 -1.15 -16.37 20.42
C SER A 64 0.37 -16.42 20.27
N GLY A 65 1.11 -15.48 20.87
CA GLY A 65 2.56 -15.31 20.69
C GLY A 65 2.96 -14.82 19.30
N MET A 66 2.04 -14.25 18.55
CA MET A 66 2.27 -13.68 17.22
C MET A 66 2.87 -12.28 17.32
N ALA A 67 4.00 -12.04 16.63
CA ALA A 67 4.55 -10.70 16.46
C ALA A 67 3.82 -9.96 15.32
N ILE A 68 3.66 -8.64 15.46
CA ILE A 68 3.16 -7.78 14.39
C ILE A 68 4.24 -6.74 14.06
N TYR A 69 4.61 -6.68 12.78
CA TYR A 69 5.51 -5.66 12.24
C TYR A 69 4.75 -4.78 11.25
N SER A 70 4.88 -3.47 11.38
CA SER A 70 4.27 -2.52 10.45
C SER A 70 5.30 -1.58 9.84
N SER A 71 5.10 -1.26 8.57
CA SER A 71 5.87 -0.23 7.87
C SER A 71 4.95 0.52 6.91
N HIS A 72 4.62 1.75 7.25
CA HIS A 72 3.70 2.64 6.51
C HIS A 72 4.47 3.42 5.42
N ILE A 73 4.49 4.75 5.46
CA ILE A 73 5.16 5.60 4.46
C ILE A 73 6.59 5.16 4.09
N PRO A 74 7.45 4.68 5.04
CA PRO A 74 8.75 4.15 4.65
C PRO A 74 8.68 2.99 3.65
N LEU A 75 7.60 2.17 3.72
CA LEU A 75 7.39 1.12 2.74
C LEU A 75 6.90 1.67 1.40
N ASP A 76 6.06 2.71 1.37
CA ASP A 76 5.57 3.28 0.11
C ASP A 76 6.71 3.80 -0.76
N VAL A 77 7.69 4.46 -0.15
CA VAL A 77 8.81 5.12 -0.85
C VAL A 77 10.03 4.22 -1.05
N HIS A 78 10.03 2.99 -0.54
CA HIS A 78 11.21 2.13 -0.63
C HIS A 78 11.52 1.75 -2.07
N SER A 79 12.77 1.95 -2.52
CA SER A 79 13.20 1.80 -3.92
C SER A 79 13.04 0.39 -4.50
N LYS A 80 13.04 -0.67 -3.67
CA LYS A 80 12.91 -2.08 -4.11
C LYS A 80 11.59 -2.73 -3.71
N PHE A 81 11.08 -2.39 -2.54
CA PHE A 81 9.91 -3.04 -1.92
C PHE A 81 8.71 -2.10 -1.80
N GLY A 82 8.86 -0.84 -2.21
CA GLY A 82 7.85 0.19 -2.05
C GLY A 82 6.60 -0.02 -2.89
N ASN A 83 5.44 0.31 -2.34
CA ASN A 83 4.17 0.24 -3.05
C ASN A 83 4.22 1.04 -4.36
N ASN A 84 4.70 2.30 -4.33
CA ASN A 84 4.85 3.14 -5.51
C ASN A 84 5.73 2.48 -6.58
N THR A 85 6.89 1.93 -6.17
CA THR A 85 7.86 1.31 -7.09
C THR A 85 7.30 0.03 -7.71
N LEU A 86 6.68 -0.82 -6.91
CA LEU A 86 6.15 -2.10 -7.36
C LEU A 86 4.91 -1.93 -8.23
N MET A 87 4.03 -1.01 -7.89
CA MET A 87 2.88 -0.65 -8.73
C MET A 87 3.34 -0.08 -10.07
N ALA A 88 4.28 0.87 -10.07
CA ALA A 88 4.86 1.42 -11.30
C ALA A 88 5.44 0.32 -12.20
N LYS A 89 6.21 -0.60 -11.62
CA LYS A 89 6.76 -1.75 -12.34
C LYS A 89 5.67 -2.67 -12.90
N ALA A 90 4.62 -2.94 -12.14
CA ALA A 90 3.52 -3.81 -12.55
C ALA A 90 2.74 -3.23 -13.75
N ILE A 91 2.63 -1.90 -13.85
CA ILE A 91 2.01 -1.21 -14.99
C ILE A 91 3.01 -0.86 -16.11
N GLY A 92 4.25 -1.37 -16.05
CA GLY A 92 5.25 -1.25 -17.10
C GLY A 92 6.06 0.04 -17.11
N LEU A 93 5.97 0.89 -16.09
CA LEU A 93 6.74 2.13 -16.00
C LEU A 93 8.18 1.87 -15.51
N LYS A 94 9.15 2.61 -16.06
CA LYS A 94 10.58 2.51 -15.72
C LYS A 94 11.18 3.89 -15.55
N GLY A 95 12.27 3.99 -14.78
CA GLY A 95 13.02 5.24 -14.62
C GLY A 95 12.32 6.31 -13.81
N GLY A 96 11.51 5.92 -12.83
CA GLY A 96 10.80 6.86 -11.97
C GLY A 96 11.72 7.75 -11.14
N LYS A 97 11.38 9.04 -11.06
CA LYS A 97 12.07 10.03 -10.23
C LYS A 97 11.20 10.35 -9.01
N PRO A 98 11.80 10.47 -7.80
CA PRO A 98 11.04 10.91 -6.63
C PRO A 98 10.41 12.29 -6.85
N PHE A 99 9.17 12.46 -6.44
CA PHE A 99 8.47 13.75 -6.54
C PHE A 99 7.57 13.96 -5.33
N LEU A 100 7.04 15.16 -5.21
CA LEU A 100 6.13 15.64 -4.20
C LEU A 100 6.66 15.44 -2.78
N GLU A 101 7.09 16.55 -2.16
CA GLU A 101 7.67 16.51 -0.82
C GLU A 101 6.61 16.64 0.27
N TRP A 102 6.70 15.76 1.25
CA TRP A 102 5.91 15.80 2.47
C TRP A 102 6.82 15.58 3.68
N LYS A 103 6.88 16.55 4.58
CA LYS A 103 7.71 16.51 5.80
C LYS A 103 9.18 16.13 5.54
N GLY A 104 9.77 16.67 4.48
CA GLY A 104 11.18 16.40 4.12
C GLY A 104 11.42 15.09 3.37
N LEU A 105 10.37 14.33 3.03
CA LEU A 105 10.46 13.09 2.29
C LEU A 105 9.71 13.20 0.96
N LYS A 106 10.31 12.73 -0.13
CA LYS A 106 9.62 12.59 -1.41
C LYS A 106 8.73 11.34 -1.36
N ILE A 107 7.41 11.54 -1.37
CA ILE A 107 6.43 10.48 -1.13
C ILE A 107 5.91 9.81 -2.40
N GLY A 108 6.19 10.35 -3.58
CA GLY A 108 5.73 9.83 -4.87
C GLY A 108 6.84 9.51 -5.85
N LEU A 109 6.45 8.89 -6.96
CA LEU A 109 7.29 8.66 -8.13
C LEU A 109 6.65 9.30 -9.37
N GLN A 110 7.44 10.01 -10.18
CA GLN A 110 7.00 10.57 -11.44
C GLN A 110 7.75 9.94 -12.62
N PHE A 111 7.05 9.89 -13.77
CA PHE A 111 7.53 9.24 -14.98
C PHE A 111 7.19 10.10 -16.20
N GLU A 112 8.13 10.22 -17.11
CA GLU A 112 7.86 10.70 -18.46
C GLU A 112 7.49 9.49 -19.32
N TYR A 113 6.22 9.37 -19.70
CA TYR A 113 5.72 8.19 -20.40
C TYR A 113 4.53 8.53 -21.28
N LYS A 114 4.72 8.42 -22.59
CA LYS A 114 3.66 8.71 -23.57
C LYS A 114 2.77 7.50 -23.78
N ILE A 115 1.49 7.61 -23.37
CA ILE A 115 0.51 6.53 -23.46
C ILE A 115 -0.91 7.09 -23.65
N LYS A 116 -1.82 6.31 -24.23
CA LYS A 116 -3.25 6.62 -24.22
C LYS A 116 -3.88 6.30 -22.86
N ARG A 117 -4.73 7.21 -22.34
CA ARG A 117 -5.42 7.06 -21.05
C ARG A 117 -6.12 5.71 -20.89
N LYS A 118 -6.88 5.29 -21.91
CA LYS A 118 -7.56 3.97 -21.92
C LYS A 118 -6.59 2.79 -21.76
N GLN A 119 -5.42 2.87 -22.37
CA GLN A 119 -4.40 1.84 -22.27
C GLN A 119 -3.77 1.80 -20.87
N LEU A 120 -3.45 2.98 -20.28
CA LEU A 120 -2.93 3.07 -18.92
C LEU A 120 -3.93 2.49 -17.91
N ILE A 121 -5.21 2.86 -18.01
CA ILE A 121 -6.28 2.33 -17.16
C ILE A 121 -6.29 0.80 -17.21
N LYS A 122 -6.27 0.21 -18.41
CA LYS A 122 -6.25 -1.25 -18.56
C LYS A 122 -5.01 -1.89 -17.91
N GLN A 123 -3.84 -1.25 -18.03
CA GLN A 123 -2.62 -1.74 -17.37
C GLN A 123 -2.75 -1.70 -15.84
N ILE A 124 -3.33 -0.61 -15.29
CA ILE A 124 -3.56 -0.50 -13.84
C ILE A 124 -4.55 -1.58 -13.40
N GLU A 125 -5.72 -1.68 -14.02
CA GLU A 125 -6.75 -2.68 -13.67
C GLU A 125 -6.20 -4.11 -13.67
N ASN A 126 -5.39 -4.45 -14.67
CA ASN A 126 -4.73 -5.77 -14.74
C ASN A 126 -3.73 -5.96 -13.58
N SER A 127 -2.98 -4.92 -13.21
CA SER A 127 -1.94 -5.01 -12.18
C SER A 127 -2.50 -5.18 -10.76
N ILE A 128 -3.64 -4.54 -10.49
CA ILE A 128 -4.32 -4.60 -9.19
C ILE A 128 -5.40 -5.70 -9.13
N ASN A 129 -5.68 -6.35 -10.26
CA ASN A 129 -6.81 -7.28 -10.42
C ASN A 129 -8.14 -6.67 -9.95
N GLY A 130 -8.41 -5.42 -10.36
CA GLY A 130 -9.56 -4.65 -9.91
C GLY A 130 -9.95 -3.57 -10.89
N LYS A 131 -10.96 -2.78 -10.53
CA LYS A 131 -11.42 -1.64 -11.31
C LYS A 131 -10.84 -0.35 -10.75
N VAL A 132 -10.63 0.62 -11.64
CA VAL A 132 -10.25 1.97 -11.27
C VAL A 132 -11.42 2.93 -11.43
N HIS A 133 -11.40 4.00 -10.65
CA HIS A 133 -12.28 5.15 -10.86
C HIS A 133 -11.47 6.29 -11.46
N LEU A 134 -11.99 6.95 -12.48
CA LEU A 134 -11.30 8.02 -13.23
C LEU A 134 -12.03 9.35 -13.08
N ALA A 135 -11.33 10.39 -12.66
CA ALA A 135 -11.71 11.79 -12.89
C ALA A 135 -10.97 12.28 -14.16
N PRO A 136 -11.68 12.49 -15.27
CA PRO A 136 -11.06 12.68 -16.60
C PRO A 136 -10.75 14.17 -16.91
N GLY A 137 -10.06 14.88 -16.02
CA GLY A 137 -9.72 16.30 -16.22
C GLY A 137 -8.64 16.54 -17.27
N GLY A 138 -7.72 15.59 -17.47
CA GLY A 138 -6.59 15.72 -18.38
C GLY A 138 -6.86 15.19 -19.80
N LYS A 139 -5.82 15.32 -20.64
CA LYS A 139 -5.86 14.88 -22.04
C LYS A 139 -5.90 13.35 -22.17
N GLU A 140 -6.42 12.86 -23.30
CA GLU A 140 -6.39 11.45 -23.66
C GLU A 140 -4.97 10.89 -23.87
N THR A 141 -4.06 11.72 -24.38
CA THR A 141 -2.65 11.35 -24.53
C THR A 141 -1.87 11.88 -23.34
N ILE A 142 -1.46 10.98 -22.48
CA ILE A 142 -0.70 11.18 -21.27
C ILE A 142 0.78 11.34 -21.61
N LYS A 143 1.51 12.17 -20.87
CA LYS A 143 2.95 12.38 -21.01
C LYS A 143 3.70 12.30 -19.70
N ARG A 144 3.09 12.74 -18.58
CA ARG A 144 3.74 12.78 -17.26
C ARG A 144 2.81 12.18 -16.19
N ILE A 145 3.23 11.03 -15.69
CA ILE A 145 2.49 10.25 -14.71
C ILE A 145 3.11 10.46 -13.32
N GLY A 146 2.30 10.76 -12.31
CA GLY A 146 2.66 10.71 -10.89
C GLY A 146 1.97 9.54 -10.21
N ILE A 147 2.66 8.86 -9.29
CA ILE A 147 2.11 7.75 -8.49
C ILE A 147 2.39 8.01 -7.02
N ILE A 148 1.33 7.99 -6.22
CA ILE A 148 1.38 7.86 -4.75
C ILE A 148 0.25 6.90 -4.38
N THR A 149 0.60 5.72 -3.87
CA THR A 149 -0.36 4.70 -3.43
C THR A 149 -1.13 5.14 -2.19
N GLY A 150 -2.23 4.46 -1.86
CA GLY A 150 -3.05 4.79 -0.70
C GLY A 150 -3.90 6.05 -0.86
N GLY A 151 -4.08 6.79 0.22
CA GLY A 151 -5.04 7.90 0.33
C GLY A 151 -4.48 9.28 -0.06
N ALA A 152 -3.82 9.43 -1.22
CA ALA A 152 -3.17 10.68 -1.61
C ALA A 152 -3.98 11.55 -2.61
N GLY A 153 -5.29 11.34 -2.76
CA GLY A 153 -6.11 12.12 -3.72
C GLY A 153 -6.04 13.63 -3.52
N SER A 154 -5.92 14.10 -2.29
CA SER A 154 -5.78 15.53 -1.97
C SER A 154 -4.50 16.18 -2.51
N GLU A 155 -3.49 15.36 -2.83
CA GLU A 155 -2.22 15.84 -3.38
C GLU A 155 -2.27 16.14 -4.87
N VAL A 156 -3.42 15.97 -5.54
CA VAL A 156 -3.61 16.23 -6.97
C VAL A 156 -3.22 17.67 -7.34
N LYS A 157 -3.50 18.66 -6.46
CA LYS A 157 -3.12 20.06 -6.68
C LYS A 157 -1.60 20.27 -6.66
N ALA A 158 -0.91 19.60 -5.75
CA ALA A 158 0.55 19.65 -5.67
C ALA A 158 1.20 18.91 -6.86
N ALA A 159 0.65 17.76 -7.24
CA ALA A 159 1.08 17.00 -8.41
C ALA A 159 0.93 17.84 -9.71
N ALA A 160 -0.20 18.51 -9.88
CA ALA A 160 -0.43 19.40 -11.02
C ALA A 160 0.61 20.54 -11.10
N LYS A 161 0.97 21.15 -9.97
CA LYS A 161 2.02 22.19 -9.90
C LYS A 161 3.40 21.68 -10.31
N GLU A 162 3.72 20.41 -10.05
CA GLU A 162 4.95 19.77 -10.53
C GLU A 162 4.84 19.31 -11.99
N GLY A 163 3.73 19.63 -12.69
CA GLY A 163 3.51 19.36 -14.10
C GLY A 163 3.07 17.94 -14.42
N ILE A 164 2.52 17.21 -13.44
CA ILE A 164 1.89 15.90 -13.66
C ILE A 164 0.57 16.14 -14.41
N ASP A 165 0.36 15.43 -15.52
CA ASP A 165 -0.89 15.44 -16.29
C ASP A 165 -1.83 14.27 -15.94
N THR A 166 -1.30 13.26 -15.30
CA THR A 166 -2.05 12.09 -14.83
C THR A 166 -1.51 11.62 -13.49
N PHE A 167 -2.35 11.67 -12.46
CA PHE A 167 -2.00 11.29 -11.10
C PHE A 167 -2.73 9.99 -10.72
N ILE A 168 -1.97 8.99 -10.28
CA ILE A 168 -2.47 7.69 -9.83
C ILE A 168 -2.32 7.62 -8.32
N THR A 169 -3.42 7.33 -7.64
CA THR A 169 -3.46 7.12 -6.19
C THR A 169 -4.46 6.01 -5.84
N GLY A 170 -4.54 5.59 -4.59
CA GLY A 170 -5.54 4.60 -4.18
C GLY A 170 -6.94 5.20 -4.05
N GLU A 171 -7.08 6.28 -3.29
CA GLU A 171 -8.36 6.95 -3.05
C GLU A 171 -8.21 8.45 -2.81
N GLY A 172 -9.33 9.14 -2.79
CA GLY A 172 -9.43 10.56 -2.45
C GLY A 172 -10.86 10.94 -2.06
N ALA A 173 -11.00 12.06 -1.34
CA ALA A 173 -12.30 12.60 -0.99
C ALA A 173 -13.04 13.12 -2.23
N HIS A 174 -14.37 13.21 -2.15
CA HIS A 174 -15.25 13.61 -3.27
C HIS A 174 -14.77 14.89 -4.01
N HIS A 175 -14.33 15.92 -3.27
CA HIS A 175 -13.87 17.17 -3.85
C HIS A 175 -12.62 17.00 -4.74
N THR A 176 -11.83 15.94 -4.58
CA THR A 176 -10.62 15.72 -5.38
C THR A 176 -10.95 15.38 -6.84
N PHE A 177 -12.14 14.84 -7.09
CA PHE A 177 -12.62 14.57 -8.44
C PHE A 177 -12.82 15.87 -9.23
N THR A 178 -13.65 16.78 -8.72
CA THR A 178 -13.91 18.09 -9.37
C THR A 178 -12.65 18.93 -9.46
N LEU A 179 -11.79 18.88 -8.42
CA LEU A 179 -10.51 19.58 -8.44
C LEU A 179 -9.60 19.07 -9.56
N ALA A 180 -9.55 17.76 -9.82
CA ALA A 180 -8.77 17.20 -10.90
C ALA A 180 -9.25 17.70 -12.28
N GLU A 181 -10.57 17.82 -12.48
CA GLU A 181 -11.17 18.39 -13.69
C GLU A 181 -10.78 19.85 -13.87
N GLU A 182 -10.89 20.68 -12.84
CA GLU A 182 -10.51 22.10 -12.86
C GLU A 182 -9.02 22.32 -13.13
N LEU A 183 -8.15 21.40 -12.62
CA LEU A 183 -6.71 21.47 -12.82
C LEU A 183 -6.26 20.91 -14.19
N GLY A 184 -7.15 20.29 -14.95
CA GLY A 184 -6.81 19.66 -16.22
C GLY A 184 -5.93 18.39 -16.05
N VAL A 185 -6.08 17.66 -14.95
CA VAL A 185 -5.31 16.45 -14.61
C VAL A 185 -6.23 15.24 -14.64
N ASN A 186 -5.78 14.15 -15.23
CA ASN A 186 -6.44 12.86 -15.04
C ASN A 186 -6.10 12.34 -13.63
N LEU A 187 -7.10 12.12 -12.79
CA LEU A 187 -6.90 11.51 -11.48
C LEU A 187 -7.48 10.10 -11.49
N ILE A 188 -6.64 9.10 -11.23
CA ILE A 188 -7.00 7.69 -11.27
C ILE A 188 -6.93 7.13 -9.86
N TYR A 189 -8.08 6.67 -9.35
CA TYR A 189 -8.19 6.00 -8.06
C TYR A 189 -8.14 4.47 -8.29
N ALA A 190 -7.06 3.85 -7.82
CA ALA A 190 -6.77 2.44 -8.03
C ALA A 190 -7.22 1.53 -6.87
N GLY A 191 -7.92 2.09 -5.89
CA GLY A 191 -8.27 1.43 -4.64
C GLY A 191 -7.16 1.53 -3.60
N HIS A 192 -7.49 2.02 -2.40
CA HIS A 192 -6.52 2.17 -1.30
C HIS A 192 -5.87 0.82 -1.00
N TYR A 193 -6.69 -0.16 -0.60
CA TYR A 193 -6.24 -1.50 -0.30
C TYR A 193 -5.43 -2.13 -1.44
N LEU A 194 -5.94 -2.08 -2.67
CA LEU A 194 -5.31 -2.73 -3.81
C LEU A 194 -3.94 -2.15 -4.14
N SER A 195 -3.79 -0.81 -4.01
CA SER A 195 -2.53 -0.13 -4.30
C SER A 195 -1.45 -0.35 -3.24
N GLU A 196 -1.80 -0.74 -2.01
CA GLU A 196 -0.86 -0.92 -0.89
C GLU A 196 -0.52 -2.37 -0.54
N THR A 197 -1.08 -3.35 -1.25
CA THR A 197 -0.73 -4.76 -1.05
C THR A 197 0.61 -5.17 -1.66
N PHE A 198 1.16 -4.41 -2.59
CA PHE A 198 2.40 -4.74 -3.31
C PHE A 198 3.60 -4.87 -2.38
N GLY A 199 3.82 -3.89 -1.50
CA GLY A 199 4.97 -3.82 -0.61
C GLY A 199 4.98 -4.96 0.41
N VAL A 200 3.89 -5.17 1.11
CA VAL A 200 3.79 -6.21 2.14
C VAL A 200 3.91 -7.62 1.56
N LYS A 201 3.33 -7.89 0.38
CA LYS A 201 3.51 -9.15 -0.36
C LYS A 201 4.99 -9.37 -0.71
N LYS A 202 5.67 -8.31 -1.19
CA LYS A 202 7.07 -8.41 -1.58
C LYS A 202 8.01 -8.62 -0.40
N ILE A 203 7.76 -7.95 0.75
CA ILE A 203 8.52 -8.16 1.98
C ILE A 203 8.33 -9.60 2.49
N ALA A 204 7.10 -10.08 2.57
CA ALA A 204 6.83 -11.45 3.03
C ALA A 204 7.55 -12.49 2.16
N ALA A 205 7.47 -12.34 0.83
CA ALA A 205 8.21 -13.22 -0.09
C ALA A 205 9.72 -13.15 0.12
N HIS A 206 10.28 -11.94 0.30
CA HIS A 206 11.70 -11.75 0.53
C HIS A 206 12.17 -12.38 1.85
N ILE A 207 11.41 -12.22 2.93
CA ILE A 207 11.69 -12.82 4.23
C ILE A 207 11.58 -14.34 4.12
N GLY A 208 10.55 -14.86 3.47
CA GLY A 208 10.36 -16.29 3.23
C GLY A 208 11.54 -16.92 2.51
N GLU A 209 12.04 -16.26 1.46
CA GLU A 209 13.21 -16.70 0.70
C GLU A 209 14.50 -16.63 1.52
N LYS A 210 14.75 -15.48 2.15
CA LYS A 210 15.98 -15.21 2.91
C LYS A 210 16.16 -16.12 4.12
N PHE A 211 15.10 -16.39 4.85
CA PHE A 211 15.12 -17.15 6.10
C PHE A 211 14.59 -18.58 5.97
N LYS A 212 14.20 -19.01 4.75
CA LYS A 212 13.63 -20.33 4.47
C LYS A 212 12.39 -20.64 5.32
N ILE A 213 11.54 -19.64 5.57
CA ILE A 213 10.30 -19.77 6.31
C ILE A 213 9.09 -19.70 5.36
N LYS A 214 8.01 -20.38 5.74
CA LYS A 214 6.74 -20.29 5.00
C LYS A 214 6.19 -18.88 5.09
N ASN A 215 5.63 -18.38 3.99
CA ASN A 215 4.92 -17.10 3.98
C ASN A 215 3.58 -17.26 3.26
N THR A 216 2.61 -16.45 3.65
CA THR A 216 1.29 -16.39 3.03
C THR A 216 0.80 -14.95 2.97
N PHE A 217 -0.14 -14.67 2.07
CA PHE A 217 -0.84 -13.38 2.05
C PHE A 217 -2.27 -13.59 2.57
N ILE A 218 -2.65 -12.80 3.56
CA ILE A 218 -4.00 -12.81 4.13
C ILE A 218 -4.79 -11.69 3.46
N ASP A 219 -5.56 -12.08 2.46
CA ASP A 219 -6.40 -11.15 1.73
C ASP A 219 -7.62 -10.72 2.56
N HIS A 220 -7.84 -9.41 2.61
CA HIS A 220 -9.00 -8.83 3.30
C HIS A 220 -9.40 -7.49 2.65
N PRO A 221 -9.95 -7.53 1.43
CA PRO A 221 -10.32 -6.31 0.68
C PRO A 221 -11.29 -5.45 1.48
N THR A 222 -11.12 -4.14 1.39
CA THR A 222 -12.01 -3.16 2.00
C THR A 222 -13.08 -2.67 1.04
N GLY A 223 -12.87 -2.84 -0.26
CA GLY A 223 -13.71 -2.28 -1.32
C GLY A 223 -13.35 -0.83 -1.69
N LEU A 224 -12.34 -0.26 -1.03
CA LEU A 224 -11.80 1.09 -1.28
C LEU A 224 -10.41 0.98 -1.87
#